data_5d91750cc7cbc8904fa9d539884645a8
#
_entry.id   5d91750cc7cbc8904fa9d539884645a8
#
_cell.length_a   1.000
_cell.length_b   1.000
_cell.length_c   1.000
_cell.angle_alpha   90.00
_cell.angle_beta   90.00
_cell.angle_gamma   90.00
#
_symmetry.space_group_name_H-M   'P 1'
#
loop_
_entity.id
_entity.type
_entity.pdbx_description
1 polymer ?
#
loop_
_entity_poly.entity_id
_entity_poly.type
_entity_poly.pdbx_seq_one_letter_code
_entity_poly.pdbx_strand_id
1 'polypeptide(L)'
;MNDDWRVEVDVARRGGLQHLRDSMHERGIAREAGRDLADRVKITVDDDRLFAYAETEDDARAAERRLLELAAEHGLHASATVARWHPEEERWEPADVPLPSTPEEHAAERAALEARQAAETDERGYAMWEVRLELPDNDRAAAVAARLDRKAMAVRSWAIGRPSMGGSRA
;
A
#
# COMPACT_ATOMS: atom_id res chain seq x y z
N MET A 1 5.88 -7.63 -14.29
CA MET A 1 4.77 -8.45 -13.77
C MET A 1 3.82 -7.44 -13.15
N ASN A 2 2.62 -7.36 -13.66
CA ASN A 2 1.59 -6.46 -13.14
C ASN A 2 0.81 -7.26 -12.10
N ASP A 3 1.18 -7.12 -10.82
CA ASP A 3 0.64 -7.95 -9.73
C ASP A 3 -0.72 -7.37 -9.28
N ASP A 4 -1.73 -7.45 -10.15
CA ASP A 4 -3.05 -6.84 -9.91
C ASP A 4 -3.94 -7.69 -8.99
N TRP A 5 -3.51 -8.91 -8.65
CA TRP A 5 -4.21 -9.84 -7.78
C TRP A 5 -3.36 -10.25 -6.60
N ARG A 6 -3.98 -10.34 -5.43
CA ARG A 6 -3.34 -10.75 -4.19
C ARG A 6 -4.19 -11.75 -3.43
N VAL A 7 -3.55 -12.81 -2.96
CA VAL A 7 -4.11 -13.70 -1.95
C VAL A 7 -3.48 -13.37 -0.61
N GLU A 8 -4.27 -13.09 0.38
CA GLU A 8 -3.86 -12.92 1.77
C GLU A 8 -4.29 -14.15 2.55
N VAL A 9 -3.34 -14.82 3.19
CA VAL A 9 -3.58 -16.02 3.98
C VAL A 9 -3.24 -15.74 5.43
N ASP A 10 -4.27 -15.79 6.27
CA ASP A 10 -4.15 -15.70 7.73
C ASP A 10 -4.07 -17.11 8.31
N VAL A 11 -3.01 -17.37 9.07
CA VAL A 11 -2.83 -18.64 9.78
C VAL A 11 -3.26 -18.46 11.23
N ALA A 12 -4.20 -19.30 11.68
CA ALA A 12 -4.69 -19.24 13.05
C ALA A 12 -3.56 -19.57 14.05
N ARG A 13 -3.18 -18.61 14.89
CA ARG A 13 -2.09 -18.73 15.84
C ARG A 13 -2.50 -19.39 17.16
N ARG A 14 -1.61 -20.19 17.70
CA ARG A 14 -1.63 -20.68 19.07
C ARG A 14 -0.50 -19.97 19.86
N GLY A 15 -0.77 -19.54 21.09
CA GLY A 15 0.19 -18.78 21.88
C GLY A 15 1.44 -19.56 22.33
N GLY A 16 2.52 -18.85 22.68
CA GLY A 16 3.73 -19.41 23.29
C GLY A 16 4.74 -20.02 22.30
N LEU A 17 5.37 -21.14 22.67
CA LEU A 17 6.34 -21.87 21.84
C LEU A 17 5.75 -22.36 20.51
N GLN A 18 4.43 -22.48 20.41
CA GLN A 18 3.73 -22.80 19.18
C GLN A 18 3.92 -21.71 18.11
N HIS A 19 3.99 -20.45 18.50
CA HIS A 19 4.20 -19.33 17.57
C HIS A 19 5.50 -19.49 16.75
N LEU A 20 6.62 -19.89 17.38
CA LEU A 20 7.89 -20.10 16.66
C LEU A 20 7.78 -21.27 15.67
N ARG A 21 7.06 -22.30 16.05
CA ARG A 21 6.85 -23.47 15.20
C ARG A 21 5.95 -23.15 14.02
N ASP A 22 4.89 -22.37 14.26
CA ASP A 22 3.96 -21.94 13.22
C ASP A 22 4.68 -21.02 12.20
N SER A 23 5.51 -20.07 12.66
CA SER A 23 6.32 -19.22 11.77
C SER A 23 7.34 -20.01 10.93
N MET A 24 7.86 -21.13 11.42
CA MET A 24 8.73 -22.01 10.63
C MET A 24 7.93 -22.77 9.57
N HIS A 25 6.70 -23.20 9.90
CA HIS A 25 5.78 -23.83 8.95
C HIS A 25 5.34 -22.86 7.87
N GLU A 26 4.98 -21.63 8.20
CA GLU A 26 4.59 -20.59 7.23
C GLU A 26 5.67 -20.35 6.16
N ARG A 27 6.95 -20.27 6.59
CA ARG A 27 8.08 -20.17 5.63
C ARG A 27 8.29 -21.43 4.82
N GLY A 28 7.97 -22.60 5.37
CA GLY A 28 7.97 -23.88 4.68
C GLY A 28 6.90 -23.90 3.59
N ILE A 29 5.68 -23.55 3.94
CA ILE A 29 4.53 -23.43 3.06
C ILE A 29 4.81 -22.44 1.92
N ALA A 30 5.33 -21.25 2.23
CA ALA A 30 5.68 -20.25 1.23
C ALA A 30 6.71 -20.75 0.21
N ARG A 31 7.72 -21.50 0.66
CA ARG A 31 8.75 -22.08 -0.20
C ARG A 31 8.19 -23.20 -1.07
N GLU A 32 7.32 -24.02 -0.54
CA GLU A 32 6.70 -25.16 -1.24
C GLU A 32 5.70 -24.65 -2.29
N ALA A 33 4.81 -23.74 -1.91
CA ALA A 33 3.90 -23.06 -2.82
C ALA A 33 4.64 -22.31 -3.94
N GLY A 34 5.76 -21.63 -3.62
CA GLY A 34 6.60 -20.97 -4.62
C GLY A 34 7.21 -21.92 -5.65
N ARG A 35 7.49 -23.18 -5.29
CA ARG A 35 7.93 -24.20 -6.24
C ARG A 35 6.78 -24.72 -7.11
N ASP A 36 5.62 -24.93 -6.49
CA ASP A 36 4.47 -25.54 -7.18
C ASP A 36 3.78 -24.54 -8.14
N LEU A 37 3.75 -23.28 -7.76
CA LEU A 37 3.14 -22.19 -8.55
C LEU A 37 4.15 -21.52 -9.51
N ALA A 38 5.44 -21.80 -9.33
CA ALA A 38 6.55 -21.34 -10.17
C ALA A 38 6.51 -19.82 -10.46
N ASP A 39 6.75 -19.45 -11.74
CA ASP A 39 6.84 -18.03 -12.15
C ASP A 39 5.51 -17.29 -12.25
N ARG A 40 4.38 -17.97 -11.96
CA ARG A 40 3.03 -17.39 -12.06
C ARG A 40 2.63 -16.58 -10.84
N VAL A 41 3.27 -16.84 -9.70
CA VAL A 41 2.90 -16.23 -8.42
C VAL A 41 4.14 -15.90 -7.61
N LYS A 42 4.17 -14.66 -7.09
CA LYS A 42 5.22 -14.22 -6.16
C LYS A 42 4.71 -14.31 -4.74
N ILE A 43 5.35 -15.11 -3.90
CA ILE A 43 4.94 -15.31 -2.51
C ILE A 43 5.88 -14.55 -1.57
N THR A 44 5.29 -13.82 -0.62
CA THR A 44 5.98 -13.13 0.46
C THR A 44 5.36 -13.49 1.81
N VAL A 45 6.18 -13.42 2.85
CA VAL A 45 5.75 -13.60 4.24
C VAL A 45 6.02 -12.30 4.97
N ASP A 46 5.00 -11.76 5.60
CA ASP A 46 5.09 -10.56 6.43
C ASP A 46 4.45 -10.85 7.79
N ASP A 47 5.27 -10.84 8.82
CA ASP A 47 4.94 -11.23 10.20
C ASP A 47 4.21 -12.59 10.30
N ASP A 48 2.88 -12.57 10.28
CA ASP A 48 1.97 -13.69 10.48
C ASP A 48 1.08 -13.99 9.27
N ARG A 49 1.36 -13.35 8.13
CA ARG A 49 0.57 -13.47 6.92
C ARG A 49 1.40 -13.92 5.75
N LEU A 50 0.80 -14.73 4.94
CA LEU A 50 1.32 -15.10 3.62
C LEU A 50 0.59 -14.26 2.58
N PHE A 51 1.36 -13.64 1.70
CA PHE A 51 0.83 -12.92 0.55
C PHE A 51 1.30 -13.59 -0.73
N ALA A 52 0.37 -13.85 -1.63
CA ALA A 52 0.67 -14.34 -2.97
C ALA A 52 0.15 -13.33 -4.01
N TYR A 53 1.03 -12.83 -4.85
CA TYR A 53 0.72 -11.84 -5.90
C TYR A 53 0.71 -12.53 -7.26
N ALA A 54 -0.31 -12.27 -8.06
CA ALA A 54 -0.52 -12.88 -9.37
C ALA A 54 -0.97 -11.84 -10.41
N GLU A 55 -0.74 -12.13 -11.69
CA GLU A 55 -1.19 -11.27 -12.79
C GLU A 55 -2.67 -11.49 -13.14
N THR A 56 -3.20 -12.69 -12.85
CA THR A 56 -4.55 -13.07 -13.22
C THR A 56 -5.34 -13.58 -12.02
N GLU A 57 -6.68 -13.48 -12.09
CA GLU A 57 -7.56 -14.06 -11.08
C GLU A 57 -7.39 -15.58 -11.00
N ASP A 58 -7.25 -16.25 -12.13
CA ASP A 58 -7.10 -17.70 -12.18
C ASP A 58 -5.84 -18.17 -11.44
N ASP A 59 -4.73 -17.46 -11.58
CA ASP A 59 -3.49 -17.75 -10.86
C ASP A 59 -3.62 -17.43 -9.36
N ALA A 60 -4.30 -16.33 -9.01
CA ALA A 60 -4.60 -16.02 -7.62
C ALA A 60 -5.49 -17.10 -6.97
N ARG A 61 -6.53 -17.54 -7.65
CA ARG A 61 -7.41 -18.63 -7.16
C ARG A 61 -6.67 -19.97 -7.08
N ALA A 62 -5.75 -20.24 -7.99
CA ALA A 62 -4.88 -21.42 -7.90
C ALA A 62 -3.95 -21.33 -6.69
N ALA A 63 -3.38 -20.15 -6.42
CA ALA A 63 -2.56 -19.90 -5.25
C ALA A 63 -3.34 -20.03 -3.94
N GLU A 64 -4.55 -19.48 -3.87
CA GLU A 64 -5.45 -19.63 -2.73
C GLU A 64 -5.65 -21.10 -2.36
N ARG A 65 -6.07 -21.91 -3.33
CA ARG A 65 -6.29 -23.36 -3.10
C ARG A 65 -5.04 -24.05 -2.62
N ARG A 66 -3.89 -23.81 -3.31
CA ARG A 66 -2.65 -24.51 -2.97
C ARG A 66 -2.11 -24.11 -1.60
N LEU A 67 -2.21 -22.84 -1.22
CA LEU A 67 -1.78 -22.35 0.10
C LEU A 67 -2.64 -22.94 1.22
N LEU A 68 -3.96 -23.04 1.04
CA LEU A 68 -4.86 -23.65 2.01
C LEU A 68 -4.61 -25.17 2.13
N GLU A 69 -4.37 -25.87 1.03
CA GLU A 69 -3.98 -27.29 1.02
C GLU A 69 -2.69 -27.52 1.81
N LEU A 70 -1.66 -26.75 1.51
CA LEU A 70 -0.36 -26.85 2.22
C LEU A 70 -0.52 -26.53 3.71
N ALA A 71 -1.30 -25.51 4.07
CA ALA A 71 -1.58 -25.21 5.48
C ALA A 71 -2.23 -26.44 6.17
N ALA A 72 -3.21 -27.08 5.55
CA ALA A 72 -3.85 -28.27 6.06
C ALA A 72 -2.89 -29.48 6.16
N GLU A 73 -2.03 -29.69 5.14
CA GLU A 73 -0.99 -30.74 5.15
C GLU A 73 0.00 -30.57 6.33
N HIS A 74 0.28 -29.29 6.69
CA HIS A 74 1.10 -28.95 7.86
C HIS A 74 0.31 -28.90 9.18
N GLY A 75 -0.98 -29.27 9.18
CA GLY A 75 -1.83 -29.30 10.38
C GLY A 75 -2.19 -27.91 10.92
N LEU A 76 -2.14 -26.87 10.05
CA LEU A 76 -2.51 -25.51 10.38
C LEU A 76 -3.93 -25.20 9.91
N HIS A 77 -4.62 -24.35 10.69
CA HIS A 77 -5.89 -23.78 10.28
C HIS A 77 -5.62 -22.42 9.65
N ALA A 78 -5.98 -22.26 8.39
CA ALA A 78 -5.79 -21.02 7.66
C ALA A 78 -7.09 -20.59 6.98
N SER A 79 -7.23 -19.29 6.79
CA SER A 79 -8.24 -18.69 5.93
C SER A 79 -7.55 -17.84 4.87
N ALA A 80 -8.16 -17.72 3.71
CA ALA A 80 -7.61 -16.92 2.63
C ALA A 80 -8.65 -15.94 2.08
N THR A 81 -8.17 -14.80 1.63
CA THR A 81 -8.97 -13.79 0.92
C THR A 81 -8.26 -13.45 -0.39
N VAL A 82 -8.99 -13.53 -1.50
CA VAL A 82 -8.49 -13.04 -2.78
C VAL A 82 -8.94 -11.60 -2.97
N ALA A 83 -7.99 -10.74 -3.26
CA ALA A 83 -8.20 -9.32 -3.51
C ALA A 83 -7.59 -8.93 -4.86
N ARG A 84 -8.15 -7.90 -5.47
CA ARG A 84 -7.57 -7.26 -6.64
C ARG A 84 -7.20 -5.81 -6.33
N TRP A 85 -6.22 -5.30 -7.05
CA TRP A 85 -5.85 -3.90 -6.95
C TRP A 85 -6.91 -3.02 -7.60
N HIS A 86 -7.41 -2.04 -6.83
CA HIS A 86 -8.32 -1.02 -7.34
C HIS A 86 -7.51 0.24 -7.69
N PRO A 87 -7.29 0.56 -8.97
CA PRO A 87 -6.36 1.61 -9.37
C PRO A 87 -6.83 3.03 -8.98
N GLU A 88 -8.13 3.30 -8.97
CA GLU A 88 -8.67 4.62 -8.60
C GLU A 88 -8.71 4.83 -7.08
N GLU A 89 -9.00 3.77 -6.31
CA GLU A 89 -9.00 3.80 -4.85
C GLU A 89 -7.61 3.58 -4.23
N GLU A 90 -6.62 3.17 -5.04
CA GLU A 90 -5.26 2.84 -4.63
C GLU A 90 -5.20 1.86 -3.44
N ARG A 91 -6.08 0.86 -3.47
CA ARG A 91 -6.20 -0.14 -2.40
C ARG A 91 -6.53 -1.53 -2.93
N TRP A 92 -6.29 -2.52 -2.08
CA TRP A 92 -6.74 -3.88 -2.32
C TRP A 92 -8.20 -4.04 -1.93
N GLU A 93 -9.01 -4.56 -2.83
CA GLU A 93 -10.41 -4.87 -2.59
C GLU A 93 -10.70 -6.37 -2.77
N PRO A 94 -11.63 -6.93 -1.98
CA PRO A 94 -12.05 -8.31 -2.19
C PRO A 94 -12.50 -8.53 -3.63
N ALA A 95 -12.11 -9.68 -4.20
CA ALA A 95 -12.35 -10.00 -5.61
C ALA A 95 -13.84 -10.08 -5.99
N ASP A 96 -14.72 -10.31 -5.02
CA ASP A 96 -16.17 -10.40 -5.17
C ASP A 96 -16.88 -9.04 -5.19
N VAL A 97 -16.17 -7.95 -4.85
CA VAL A 97 -16.70 -6.58 -4.99
C VAL A 97 -16.61 -6.16 -6.46
N PRO A 98 -17.73 -5.82 -7.14
CA PRO A 98 -17.68 -5.39 -8.52
C PRO A 98 -16.92 -4.07 -8.67
N LEU A 99 -16.06 -3.96 -9.70
CA LEU A 99 -15.48 -2.67 -10.08
C LEU A 99 -16.50 -1.83 -10.84
N PRO A 100 -16.36 -0.49 -10.79
CA PRO A 100 -17.14 0.39 -11.63
C PRO A 100 -16.95 0.02 -13.11
N SER A 101 -18.03 -0.03 -13.83
CA SER A 101 -18.08 -0.47 -15.23
C SER A 101 -18.60 0.60 -16.18
N THR A 102 -19.21 1.65 -15.63
CA THR A 102 -19.74 2.78 -16.42
C THR A 102 -18.98 4.08 -16.12
N PRO A 103 -18.95 5.04 -17.06
CA PRO A 103 -18.33 6.35 -16.84
C PRO A 103 -18.92 7.09 -15.62
N GLU A 104 -20.22 6.90 -15.36
CA GLU A 104 -20.92 7.50 -14.23
C GLU A 104 -20.46 6.89 -12.90
N GLU A 105 -20.27 5.56 -12.83
CA GLU A 105 -19.76 4.87 -11.66
C GLU A 105 -18.31 5.30 -11.36
N HIS A 106 -17.45 5.36 -12.37
CA HIS A 106 -16.09 5.87 -12.24
C HIS A 106 -16.04 7.33 -11.76
N ALA A 107 -16.95 8.18 -12.26
CA ALA A 107 -17.02 9.57 -11.81
C ALA A 107 -17.50 9.68 -10.35
N ALA A 108 -18.48 8.88 -9.95
CA ALA A 108 -18.97 8.83 -8.58
C ALA A 108 -17.90 8.37 -7.61
N GLU A 109 -17.12 7.35 -7.99
CA GLU A 109 -16.04 6.82 -7.17
C GLU A 109 -14.90 7.82 -6.99
N ARG A 110 -14.46 8.50 -8.07
CA ARG A 110 -13.47 9.59 -7.96
C ARG A 110 -13.96 10.71 -7.05
N ALA A 111 -15.22 11.11 -7.16
CA ALA A 111 -15.78 12.13 -6.29
C ALA A 111 -15.80 11.69 -4.81
N ALA A 112 -16.10 10.42 -4.54
CA ALA A 112 -16.07 9.86 -3.19
C ALA A 112 -14.64 9.81 -2.63
N LEU A 113 -13.64 9.43 -3.45
CA LEU A 113 -12.23 9.44 -3.09
C LEU A 113 -11.74 10.85 -2.74
N GLU A 114 -12.02 11.84 -3.59
CA GLU A 114 -11.68 13.24 -3.36
C GLU A 114 -12.31 13.78 -2.07
N ALA A 115 -13.60 13.47 -1.82
CA ALA A 115 -14.28 13.88 -0.59
C ALA A 115 -13.65 13.25 0.66
N ARG A 116 -13.26 11.97 0.61
CA ARG A 116 -12.56 11.29 1.70
C ARG A 116 -11.18 11.90 1.97
N GLN A 117 -10.39 12.14 0.92
CA GLN A 117 -9.08 12.78 1.04
C GLN A 117 -9.17 14.21 1.58
N ALA A 118 -10.18 14.97 1.19
CA ALA A 118 -10.44 16.28 1.74
C ALA A 118 -10.79 16.22 3.23
N ALA A 119 -11.67 15.29 3.63
CA ALA A 119 -12.03 15.09 5.04
C ALA A 119 -10.82 14.68 5.89
N GLU A 120 -10.00 13.76 5.41
CA GLU A 120 -8.75 13.35 6.09
C GLU A 120 -7.75 14.52 6.20
N THR A 121 -7.65 15.37 5.18
CA THR A 121 -6.80 16.55 5.17
C THR A 121 -7.28 17.56 6.23
N ASP A 122 -8.60 17.78 6.32
CA ASP A 122 -9.19 18.68 7.31
C ASP A 122 -8.98 18.16 8.75
N GLU A 123 -9.15 16.85 8.97
CA GLU A 123 -8.95 16.22 10.27
C GLU A 123 -7.48 16.29 10.72
N ARG A 124 -6.54 16.02 9.82
CA ARG A 124 -5.10 16.04 10.12
C ARG A 124 -4.51 17.45 10.14
N GLY A 125 -5.18 18.43 9.52
CA GLY A 125 -4.69 19.78 9.35
C GLY A 125 -3.51 19.92 8.37
N TYR A 126 -3.21 18.90 7.60
CA TYR A 126 -2.21 18.89 6.50
C TYR A 126 -2.57 17.86 5.44
N ALA A 127 -2.21 18.15 4.18
CA ALA A 127 -2.41 17.23 3.08
C ALA A 127 -1.44 16.02 3.18
N MET A 128 -1.87 14.87 2.66
CA MET A 128 -1.06 13.65 2.64
C MET A 128 0.22 13.79 1.79
N TRP A 129 0.23 14.74 0.86
CA TRP A 129 1.36 15.02 -0.02
C TRP A 129 1.93 16.40 0.27
N GLU A 130 3.24 16.48 0.46
CA GLU A 130 4.01 17.72 0.60
C GLU A 130 4.91 17.91 -0.62
N VAL A 131 4.79 19.05 -1.28
CA VAL A 131 5.71 19.45 -2.36
C VAL A 131 6.65 20.52 -1.80
N ARG A 132 7.94 20.23 -1.77
CA ARG A 132 8.97 21.19 -1.37
C ARG A 132 9.55 21.87 -2.60
N LEU A 133 9.54 23.19 -2.58
CA LEU A 133 10.17 24.03 -3.60
C LEU A 133 11.32 24.81 -2.98
N GLU A 134 12.52 24.61 -3.47
CA GLU A 134 13.65 25.45 -3.15
C GLU A 134 13.73 26.59 -4.16
N LEU A 135 13.73 27.82 -3.64
CA LEU A 135 13.77 29.02 -4.46
C LEU A 135 15.02 29.83 -4.11
N PRO A 136 15.64 30.53 -5.09
CA PRO A 136 16.95 31.15 -4.92
C PRO A 136 16.97 32.31 -3.92
N ASP A 137 15.81 32.94 -3.66
CA ASP A 137 15.65 34.05 -2.74
C ASP A 137 14.23 34.12 -2.12
N ASN A 138 14.13 34.92 -1.05
CA ASN A 138 12.88 35.09 -0.32
C ASN A 138 11.81 35.84 -1.12
N ASP A 139 12.18 36.73 -2.03
CA ASP A 139 11.21 37.50 -2.81
C ASP A 139 10.48 36.60 -3.80
N ARG A 140 11.20 35.67 -4.43
CA ARG A 140 10.60 34.65 -5.28
C ARG A 140 9.76 33.66 -4.48
N ALA A 141 10.19 33.28 -3.29
CA ALA A 141 9.43 32.41 -2.42
C ALA A 141 8.09 33.07 -2.02
N ALA A 142 8.12 34.34 -1.65
CA ALA A 142 6.91 35.10 -1.31
C ALA A 142 5.97 35.26 -2.51
N ALA A 143 6.51 35.50 -3.71
CA ALA A 143 5.72 35.62 -4.93
C ALA A 143 5.03 34.30 -5.32
N VAL A 144 5.73 33.17 -5.19
CA VAL A 144 5.16 31.84 -5.42
C VAL A 144 4.10 31.50 -4.37
N ALA A 145 4.39 31.75 -3.09
CA ALA A 145 3.43 31.51 -2.01
C ALA A 145 2.13 32.30 -2.22
N ALA A 146 2.23 33.60 -2.53
CA ALA A 146 1.06 34.44 -2.81
C ALA A 146 0.25 34.00 -4.06
N ARG A 147 0.91 33.33 -5.00
CA ARG A 147 0.25 32.77 -6.19
C ARG A 147 -0.49 31.48 -5.88
N LEU A 148 0.07 30.64 -4.99
CA LEU A 148 -0.53 29.38 -4.55
C LEU A 148 -1.71 29.64 -3.60
N ASP A 149 -1.59 30.59 -2.67
CA ASP A 149 -2.67 31.00 -1.77
C ASP A 149 -3.92 31.47 -2.53
N ARG A 150 -3.75 32.18 -3.65
CA ARG A 150 -4.88 32.57 -4.51
C ARG A 150 -5.60 31.37 -5.16
N LYS A 151 -4.99 30.19 -5.15
CA LYS A 151 -5.58 28.94 -5.66
C LYS A 151 -6.09 28.04 -4.54
N ALA A 152 -6.27 28.58 -3.31
CA ALA A 152 -6.69 27.86 -2.11
C ALA A 152 -5.80 26.64 -1.76
N MET A 153 -4.51 26.70 -2.08
CA MET A 153 -3.53 25.69 -1.68
C MET A 153 -2.90 26.12 -0.35
N ALA A 154 -2.92 25.25 0.65
CA ALA A 154 -2.26 25.50 1.93
C ALA A 154 -0.73 25.60 1.73
N VAL A 155 -0.15 26.75 2.02
CA VAL A 155 1.27 27.03 1.88
C VAL A 155 1.89 27.30 3.24
N ARG A 156 2.97 26.57 3.56
CA ARG A 156 3.85 26.90 4.69
C ARG A 156 5.21 27.34 4.15
N SER A 157 5.67 28.52 4.50
CA SER A 157 7.00 28.99 4.15
C SER A 157 7.91 29.06 5.38
N TRP A 158 9.14 28.58 5.25
CA TRP A 158 10.19 28.79 6.25
C TRP A 158 11.49 29.20 5.54
N ALA A 159 12.22 30.11 6.18
CA ALA A 159 13.54 30.50 5.72
C ALA A 159 14.60 29.54 6.29
N ILE A 160 15.35 28.87 5.45
CA ILE A 160 16.56 28.17 5.88
C ILE A 160 17.65 29.23 6.02
N GLY A 161 17.99 29.57 7.27
CA GLY A 161 19.12 30.48 7.55
C GLY A 161 20.41 29.88 6.97
N ARG A 162 21.08 30.59 6.06
CA ARG A 162 22.45 30.24 5.68
C ARG A 162 23.33 30.31 6.95
N PRO A 163 24.12 29.28 7.27
CA PRO A 163 25.12 29.43 8.30
C PRO A 163 26.08 30.56 7.86
N SER A 164 26.19 31.59 8.71
CA SER A 164 27.16 32.67 8.50
C SER A 164 28.56 32.06 8.52
N MET A 165 29.23 32.04 7.38
CA MET A 165 30.66 31.79 7.31
C MET A 165 31.34 32.94 8.03
N GLY A 166 31.65 32.73 9.30
CA GLY A 166 32.50 33.63 10.07
C GLY A 166 33.88 33.70 9.43
N GLY A 167 34.15 34.79 8.73
CA GLY A 167 35.49 35.13 8.28
C GLY A 167 36.36 35.40 9.49
N SER A 168 37.26 34.49 9.82
CA SER A 168 38.39 34.77 10.69
C SER A 168 39.43 35.57 9.86
N ARG A 169 39.58 36.82 10.19
CA ARG A 169 40.79 37.58 9.84
C ARG A 169 41.73 37.58 11.05
N ALA A 170 42.88 37.06 10.87
CA ALA A 170 44.11 37.47 11.57
C ALA A 170 45.26 37.37 10.60
#